data_e70ee8b455f12aebea2c3e22c28d5f0c
#
_entry.id   e70ee8b455f12aebea2c3e22c28d5f0c
#
_cell.length_a   1.000
_cell.length_b   1.000
_cell.length_c   1.000
_cell.angle_alpha   90.00
_cell.angle_beta   90.00
_cell.angle_gamma   90.00
#
_symmetry.space_group_name_H-M   'P 1'
#
loop_
_entity.id
_entity.type
_entity.pdbx_description
1 polymer ?
#
loop_
_entity_poly.entity_id
_entity_poly.type
_entity_poly.pdbx_seq_one_letter_code
_entity_poly.pdbx_strand_id
1 'polypeptide(L)'
;MSLITTKGAYGLMAVFEVSKGTSEHPVSINAISANIGVSRNYLEQILNALKKAGIISAVKGMRGGYYLSKSLSEISFGEVLDTLENDFGFFAKDIEGEYKELFGRLDNELKKLFSKPLSEFNKNSDKYLNYAI
;
A
#
# COMPACT_ATOMS: atom_id res chain seq x y z
N MET A 1 18.66 2.28 -8.43
CA MET A 1 17.32 2.84 -8.63
C MET A 1 16.25 1.83 -8.22
N SER A 2 15.26 2.27 -7.45
CA SER A 2 14.15 1.39 -7.02
C SER A 2 13.01 1.47 -7.99
N LEU A 3 12.33 0.33 -8.22
CA LEU A 3 11.10 0.31 -9.00
C LEU A 3 9.94 0.90 -8.21
N ILE A 4 9.99 0.79 -6.89
CA ILE A 4 8.96 1.30 -5.99
C ILE A 4 9.56 2.47 -5.23
N THR A 5 8.85 3.59 -5.19
CA THR A 5 9.33 4.80 -4.50
C THR A 5 9.24 4.63 -2.97
N THR A 6 9.93 5.50 -2.27
CA THR A 6 9.83 5.57 -0.81
C THR A 6 8.39 5.83 -0.38
N LYS A 7 7.68 6.67 -1.12
CA LYS A 7 6.27 6.95 -0.84
C LYS A 7 5.40 5.70 -0.95
N GLY A 8 5.63 4.89 -1.99
CA GLY A 8 4.92 3.62 -2.16
C GLY A 8 5.20 2.66 -1.03
N ALA A 9 6.47 2.55 -0.62
CA ALA A 9 6.85 1.68 0.50
C ALA A 9 6.20 2.11 1.80
N TYR A 10 6.22 3.41 2.12
CA TYR A 10 5.56 3.93 3.32
C TYR A 10 4.05 3.76 3.26
N GLY A 11 3.46 3.85 2.05
CA GLY A 11 2.04 3.58 1.88
C GLY A 11 1.67 2.15 2.24
N LEU A 12 2.47 1.19 1.79
CA LEU A 12 2.27 -0.22 2.15
C LEU A 12 2.38 -0.43 3.66
N MET A 13 3.42 0.16 4.28
CA MET A 13 3.58 0.09 5.73
C MET A 13 2.38 0.70 6.46
N ALA A 14 1.89 1.84 5.98
CA ALA A 14 0.74 2.51 6.58
C ALA A 14 -0.51 1.64 6.52
N VAL A 15 -0.75 0.96 5.40
CA VAL A 15 -1.91 0.06 5.29
C VAL A 15 -1.81 -1.08 6.30
N PHE A 16 -0.63 -1.67 6.48
CA PHE A 16 -0.44 -2.71 7.48
C PHE A 16 -0.66 -2.17 8.91
N GLU A 17 -0.19 -0.95 9.20
CA GLU A 17 -0.43 -0.33 10.51
C GLU A 17 -1.91 -0.07 10.76
N VAL A 18 -2.60 0.46 9.76
CA VAL A 18 -4.05 0.74 9.85
C VAL A 18 -4.85 -0.56 10.02
N SER A 19 -4.35 -1.68 9.47
CA SER A 19 -5.02 -2.97 9.61
C SER A 19 -5.10 -3.48 11.05
N LYS A 20 -4.32 -2.92 11.95
CA LYS A 20 -4.32 -3.30 13.37
C LYS A 20 -5.53 -2.76 14.13
N GLY A 21 -6.26 -1.81 13.55
CA GLY A 21 -7.41 -1.19 14.19
C GLY A 21 -8.73 -1.58 13.57
N THR A 22 -9.80 -1.03 14.12
CA THR A 22 -11.17 -1.22 13.65
C THR A 22 -11.88 0.14 13.66
N SER A 23 -13.12 0.20 13.16
CA SER A 23 -13.91 1.44 13.21
C SER A 23 -14.16 1.91 14.64
N GLU A 24 -14.22 0.96 15.60
CA GLU A 24 -14.46 1.27 17.02
C GLU A 24 -13.15 1.62 17.74
N HIS A 25 -12.04 1.07 17.27
CA HIS A 25 -10.71 1.31 17.82
C HIS A 25 -9.74 1.63 16.68
N PRO A 26 -9.88 2.82 16.06
CA PRO A 26 -9.04 3.19 14.93
C PRO A 26 -7.59 3.45 15.38
N VAL A 27 -6.65 3.31 14.45
CA VAL A 27 -5.23 3.57 14.72
C VAL A 27 -4.96 5.05 14.50
N SER A 28 -4.43 5.73 15.52
CA SER A 28 -4.14 7.17 15.43
C SER A 28 -2.96 7.43 14.49
N ILE A 29 -2.96 8.61 13.87
CA ILE A 29 -1.84 9.02 13.02
C ILE A 29 -0.53 9.09 13.81
N ASN A 30 -0.62 9.48 15.08
CA ASN A 30 0.57 9.55 15.93
C ASN A 30 1.17 8.16 16.18
N ALA A 31 0.33 7.14 16.38
CA ALA A 31 0.79 5.77 16.54
C ALA A 31 1.44 5.25 15.26
N ILE A 32 0.84 5.51 14.11
CA ILE A 32 1.41 5.10 12.82
C ILE A 32 2.77 5.79 12.61
N SER A 33 2.81 7.10 12.80
CA SER A 33 4.02 7.91 12.62
C SER A 33 5.16 7.40 13.51
N ALA A 34 4.87 7.12 14.77
CA ALA A 34 5.87 6.62 15.71
C ALA A 34 6.40 5.25 15.29
N ASN A 35 5.51 4.38 14.82
CA ASN A 35 5.89 3.00 14.52
C ASN A 35 6.68 2.85 13.24
N ILE A 36 6.38 3.63 12.20
CA ILE A 36 7.08 3.51 10.92
C ILE A 36 8.16 4.59 10.73
N GLY A 37 8.28 5.54 11.66
CA GLY A 37 9.35 6.53 11.63
C GLY A 37 9.22 7.59 10.56
N VAL A 38 7.99 8.00 10.24
CA VAL A 38 7.69 8.99 9.20
C VAL A 38 7.04 10.21 9.84
N SER A 39 7.36 11.41 9.34
CA SER A 39 6.75 12.63 9.87
C SER A 39 5.24 12.60 9.68
N ARG A 40 4.53 13.22 10.63
CA ARG A 40 3.07 13.29 10.59
C ARG A 40 2.57 13.99 9.32
N ASN A 41 3.23 15.07 8.90
CA ASN A 41 2.81 15.80 7.71
C ASN A 41 2.91 14.97 6.43
N TYR A 42 4.00 14.22 6.29
CA TYR A 42 4.17 13.33 5.15
C TYR A 42 3.17 12.19 5.18
N LEU A 43 2.96 11.62 6.37
CA LEU A 43 2.00 10.54 6.56
C LEU A 43 0.58 10.98 6.24
N GLU A 44 0.19 12.22 6.59
CA GLU A 44 -1.12 12.76 6.26
C GLU A 44 -1.39 12.74 4.75
N GLN A 45 -0.38 13.06 3.94
CA GLN A 45 -0.51 13.03 2.48
C GLN A 45 -0.76 11.61 2.00
N ILE A 46 -0.03 10.65 2.53
CA ILE A 46 -0.17 9.23 2.18
C ILE A 46 -1.56 8.71 2.58
N LEU A 47 -1.96 8.97 3.82
CA LEU A 47 -3.25 8.52 4.34
C LEU A 47 -4.42 9.17 3.60
N ASN A 48 -4.31 10.44 3.22
CA ASN A 48 -5.34 11.10 2.44
C ASN A 48 -5.52 10.47 1.06
N ALA A 49 -4.42 10.12 0.40
CA ALA A 49 -4.48 9.44 -0.89
C ALA A 49 -5.15 8.07 -0.77
N LEU A 50 -4.77 7.29 0.25
CA LEU A 50 -5.37 5.98 0.49
C LEU A 50 -6.85 6.08 0.83
N LYS A 51 -7.24 7.11 1.58
CA LYS A 51 -8.64 7.36 1.93
C LYS A 51 -9.46 7.71 0.70
N LYS A 52 -8.96 8.57 -0.17
CA LYS A 52 -9.65 8.94 -1.42
C LYS A 52 -9.83 7.74 -2.34
N ALA A 53 -8.89 6.81 -2.31
CA ALA A 53 -8.97 5.59 -3.12
C ALA A 53 -9.90 4.53 -2.52
N GLY A 54 -10.45 4.76 -1.33
CA GLY A 54 -11.36 3.81 -0.70
C GLY A 54 -10.68 2.64 -0.01
N ILE A 55 -9.36 2.72 0.21
CA ILE A 55 -8.60 1.66 0.87
C ILE A 55 -8.75 1.75 2.38
N ILE A 56 -8.73 2.98 2.91
CA ILE A 56 -8.89 3.23 4.35
C ILE A 56 -10.01 4.23 4.59
N SER A 57 -10.49 4.25 5.82
CA SER A 57 -11.49 5.21 6.33
C SER A 57 -10.94 5.90 7.56
N ALA A 58 -11.53 7.05 7.90
CA ALA A 58 -11.08 7.84 9.05
C ALA A 58 -12.23 8.08 10.02
N VAL A 59 -11.90 8.13 11.31
CA VAL A 59 -12.79 8.55 12.38
C VAL A 59 -12.24 9.85 12.96
N LYS A 60 -13.05 10.90 13.00
CA LYS A 60 -12.63 12.19 13.52
C LYS A 60 -12.77 12.22 15.05
N GLY A 61 -12.02 13.15 15.68
CA GLY A 61 -12.14 13.42 17.11
C GLY A 61 -10.92 12.99 17.90
N MET A 62 -11.01 13.14 19.23
CA MET A 62 -9.88 12.88 20.13
C MET A 62 -9.43 11.43 20.12
N ARG A 63 -10.35 10.50 19.93
CA ARG A 63 -10.06 9.07 19.82
C ARG A 63 -10.15 8.61 18.37
N GLY A 64 -9.96 9.54 17.45
CA GLY A 64 -10.01 9.26 16.04
C GLY A 64 -8.76 8.59 15.52
N GLY A 65 -8.82 8.23 14.27
CA GLY A 65 -7.73 7.56 13.57
C GLY A 65 -8.23 6.93 12.30
N TYR A 66 -7.59 5.84 11.91
CA TYR A 66 -7.83 5.19 10.64
C TYR A 66 -8.09 3.70 10.83
N TYR A 67 -8.90 3.14 9.93
CA TYR A 67 -9.16 1.70 9.85
C TYR A 67 -9.35 1.32 8.39
N LEU A 68 -9.25 0.04 8.08
CA LEU A 68 -9.40 -0.42 6.71
C LEU A 68 -10.86 -0.35 6.25
N SER A 69 -11.08 0.17 5.03
CA SER A 69 -12.41 0.15 4.40
C SER A 69 -12.77 -1.23 3.90
N LYS A 70 -11.77 -2.07 3.63
CA LYS A 70 -11.92 -3.44 3.20
C LYS A 70 -10.75 -4.26 3.76
N SER A 71 -10.90 -5.58 3.81
CA SER A 71 -9.90 -6.43 4.45
C SER A 71 -8.61 -6.51 3.66
N LEU A 72 -7.52 -6.91 4.33
CA LEU A 72 -6.23 -7.12 3.65
C LEU A 72 -6.32 -8.15 2.53
N SER A 73 -7.27 -9.08 2.60
CA SER A 73 -7.49 -10.06 1.54
C SER A 73 -8.09 -9.44 0.28
N GLU A 74 -8.65 -8.23 0.40
CA GLU A 74 -9.28 -7.51 -0.70
C GLU A 74 -8.43 -6.35 -1.22
N ILE A 75 -7.26 -6.13 -0.62
CA ILE A 75 -6.33 -5.05 -1.01
C ILE A 75 -5.08 -5.70 -1.58
N SER A 76 -4.72 -5.38 -2.83
CA SER A 76 -3.50 -5.89 -3.45
C SER A 76 -2.35 -4.89 -3.29
N PHE A 77 -1.12 -5.39 -3.43
CA PHE A 77 0.06 -4.52 -3.50
C PHE A 77 -0.08 -3.50 -4.62
N GLY A 78 -0.52 -3.95 -5.80
CA GLY A 78 -0.68 -3.07 -6.96
C GLY A 78 -1.64 -1.94 -6.71
N GLU A 79 -2.75 -2.21 -6.03
CA GLU A 79 -3.75 -1.18 -5.72
C GLU A 79 -3.16 -0.05 -4.87
N VAL A 80 -2.38 -0.40 -3.86
CA VAL A 80 -1.73 0.60 -3.01
C VAL A 80 -0.70 1.40 -3.79
N LEU A 81 0.13 0.72 -4.59
CA LEU A 81 1.16 1.39 -5.38
C LEU A 81 0.56 2.29 -6.45
N ASP A 82 -0.51 1.86 -7.13
CA ASP A 82 -1.20 2.68 -8.13
C ASP A 82 -1.76 3.96 -7.50
N THR A 83 -2.22 3.87 -6.25
CA THR A 83 -2.77 5.03 -5.53
C THR A 83 -1.69 6.07 -5.24
N LEU A 84 -0.48 5.62 -4.91
CA LEU A 84 0.58 6.51 -4.43
C LEU A 84 1.59 6.89 -5.51
N GLU A 85 1.75 6.04 -6.51
CA GLU A 85 2.69 6.26 -7.60
C GLU A 85 1.91 6.44 -8.89
N ASN A 86 1.87 7.65 -9.41
CA ASN A 86 1.14 7.94 -10.65
C ASN A 86 1.64 7.05 -11.78
N ASP A 87 0.71 6.40 -12.47
CA ASP A 87 1.03 5.56 -13.63
C ASP A 87 2.04 4.45 -13.31
N PHE A 88 1.78 3.71 -12.23
CA PHE A 88 2.65 2.62 -11.84
C PHE A 88 2.85 1.61 -12.96
N GLY A 89 4.11 1.35 -13.29
CA GLY A 89 4.52 0.39 -14.31
C GLY A 89 6.01 0.14 -14.18
N PHE A 90 6.49 -0.90 -14.84
CA PHE A 90 7.89 -1.31 -14.72
C PHE A 90 8.76 -0.82 -15.88
N PHE A 91 8.14 -0.47 -16.99
CA PHE A 91 8.85 -0.02 -18.18
C PHE A 91 8.37 1.35 -18.63
N ALA A 92 9.24 2.08 -19.32
CA ALA A 92 8.89 3.38 -19.87
C ALA A 92 7.72 3.27 -20.84
N LYS A 93 6.79 4.23 -20.78
CA LYS A 93 5.59 4.20 -21.61
C LYS A 93 5.81 4.63 -23.05
N ASP A 94 6.93 5.30 -23.31
CA ASP A 94 7.25 5.84 -24.62
C ASP A 94 8.08 4.90 -25.47
N ILE A 95 8.15 3.61 -25.11
CA ILE A 95 8.81 2.60 -25.94
C ILE A 95 7.93 2.35 -27.16
N GLU A 96 8.50 2.59 -28.34
CA GLU A 96 7.83 2.39 -29.60
C GLU A 96 8.60 1.39 -30.46
N GLY A 97 7.99 0.94 -31.57
CA GLY A 97 8.61 0.04 -32.50
C GLY A 97 8.27 -1.42 -32.25
N GLU A 98 9.09 -2.31 -32.78
CA GLU A 98 8.79 -3.75 -32.78
C GLU A 98 8.79 -4.38 -31.36
N TYR A 99 9.45 -3.74 -30.42
CA TYR A 99 9.54 -4.28 -29.04
C TYR A 99 8.44 -3.76 -28.10
N LYS A 100 7.58 -2.85 -28.57
CA LYS A 100 6.53 -2.27 -27.75
C LYS A 100 5.62 -3.34 -27.13
N GLU A 101 5.20 -4.29 -27.97
CA GLU A 101 4.31 -5.37 -27.51
C GLU A 101 5.00 -6.27 -26.49
N LEU A 102 6.28 -6.59 -26.74
CA LEU A 102 7.06 -7.41 -25.84
C LEU A 102 7.12 -6.78 -24.43
N PHE A 103 7.48 -5.50 -24.35
CA PHE A 103 7.60 -4.81 -23.07
C PHE A 103 6.24 -4.62 -22.40
N GLY A 104 5.17 -4.44 -23.18
CA GLY A 104 3.81 -4.40 -22.64
C GLY A 104 3.42 -5.71 -21.98
N ARG A 105 3.77 -6.84 -22.62
CA ARG A 105 3.49 -8.16 -22.04
C ARG A 105 4.29 -8.41 -20.77
N LEU A 106 5.57 -8.03 -20.76
CA LEU A 106 6.41 -8.17 -19.57
C LEU A 106 5.87 -7.31 -18.40
N ASP A 107 5.45 -6.09 -18.71
CA ASP A 107 4.86 -5.21 -17.70
C ASP A 107 3.61 -5.84 -17.08
N ASN A 108 2.74 -6.41 -17.92
CA ASN A 108 1.53 -7.07 -17.46
C ASN A 108 1.84 -8.29 -16.60
N GLU A 109 2.84 -9.09 -16.99
CA GLU A 109 3.24 -10.25 -16.17
C GLU A 109 3.77 -9.83 -14.81
N LEU A 110 4.58 -8.76 -14.75
CA LEU A 110 5.08 -8.24 -13.48
C LEU A 110 3.95 -7.67 -12.63
N LYS A 111 2.98 -6.99 -13.24
CA LYS A 111 1.82 -6.47 -12.51
C LYS A 111 0.98 -7.58 -11.91
N LYS A 112 0.94 -8.77 -12.52
CA LYS A 112 0.24 -9.92 -11.93
C LYS A 112 0.86 -10.34 -10.61
N LEU A 113 2.17 -10.20 -10.43
CA LEU A 113 2.83 -10.49 -9.16
C LEU A 113 2.31 -9.56 -8.06
N PHE A 114 1.99 -8.32 -8.43
CA PHE A 114 1.50 -7.31 -7.49
C PHE A 114 -0.02 -7.37 -7.30
N SER A 115 -0.71 -8.28 -8.00
CA SER A 115 -2.13 -8.49 -7.77
C SER A 115 -2.40 -9.33 -6.52
N LYS A 116 -1.36 -9.89 -5.90
CA LYS A 116 -1.49 -10.67 -4.69
C LYS A 116 -2.03 -9.82 -3.54
N PRO A 117 -2.93 -10.36 -2.72
CA PRO A 117 -3.49 -9.62 -1.61
C PRO A 117 -2.46 -9.43 -0.50
N LEU A 118 -2.57 -8.30 0.21
CA LEU A 118 -1.67 -7.98 1.32
C LEU A 118 -1.76 -9.01 2.44
N SER A 119 -2.89 -9.70 2.57
CA SER A 119 -3.08 -10.72 3.62
C SER A 119 -2.04 -11.85 3.54
N GLU A 120 -1.52 -12.13 2.35
CA GLU A 120 -0.49 -13.18 2.20
C GLU A 120 0.85 -12.81 2.85
N PHE A 121 1.08 -11.51 3.05
CA PHE A 121 2.37 -10.99 3.52
C PHE A 121 2.25 -10.29 4.86
N ASN A 122 1.11 -10.46 5.54
CA ASN A 122 0.92 -9.90 6.87
C ASN A 122 1.87 -10.63 7.84
N LYS A 123 2.74 -9.87 8.50
CA LYS A 123 3.75 -10.44 9.41
C LYS A 123 3.14 -11.16 10.61
N ASN A 124 1.84 -10.97 10.87
CA ASN A 124 1.12 -11.67 11.93
C ASN A 124 0.46 -12.96 11.46
N SER A 125 0.64 -13.33 10.18
CA SER A 125 0.12 -14.59 9.65
C SER A 125 1.08 -15.74 9.94
N ASP A 126 0.53 -16.95 10.09
CA ASP A 126 1.35 -18.15 10.30
C ASP A 126 2.33 -18.36 9.16
N LYS A 127 1.91 -18.06 7.94
CA LYS A 127 2.76 -18.18 6.76
C LYS A 127 3.99 -17.29 6.86
N TYR A 128 3.82 -16.06 7.32
CA TYR A 128 4.94 -15.15 7.51
C TYR A 128 5.88 -15.66 8.60
N LEU A 129 5.34 -16.10 9.73
CA LEU A 129 6.13 -16.59 10.85
C LEU A 129 6.99 -17.80 10.45
N ASN A 130 6.46 -18.67 9.60
CA ASN A 130 7.19 -19.82 9.10
C ASN A 130 8.41 -19.42 8.26
N TYR A 131 8.31 -18.30 7.54
CA TYR A 131 9.43 -17.81 6.74
C TYR A 131 10.43 -16.99 7.56
N ALA A 132 10.05 -16.51 8.71
CA ALA A 132 10.91 -15.69 9.58
C ALA A 132 11.90 -16.55 10.38
N ILE A 133 11.73 -17.85 10.39
CA ILE A 133 12.60 -18.79 11.05
C ILE A 133 13.67 -19.29 10.08
#